data_f575dbb309e45ce840a69ed6992152dc
#
_entry.id   f575dbb309e45ce840a69ed6992152dc
#
_cell.length_a   1.000
_cell.length_b   1.000
_cell.length_c   1.000
_cell.angle_alpha   90.00
_cell.angle_beta   90.00
_cell.angle_gamma   90.00
#
_symmetry.space_group_name_H-M   'P 1'
#
loop_
_entity.id
_entity.type
_entity.pdbx_description
1 polymer ?
#
loop_
_entity_poly.entity_id
_entity_poly.type
_entity_poly.pdbx_seq_one_letter_code
_entity_poly.pdbx_strand_id
1 'polypeptide(L)'
;MGLSLANKEMVAFVQKHNVESVTTLDTDTTLAETSKKDAEYCYKGFKAYQPVNVYWAEQELVLHTEFRDGNVAAGYEQLRIVKESLEMLPEGVQRVRIRSDAAGYQHDLMRYCEMGKNERFGRIEFAIGCIVSKEFKDAVREVRESEWQPIHRELRGEKAKTGRERAEICFVPNAIGHSKKDPEYLLFGDTRASRFNRDGVDRDRGATGVTLPDDEHAEEGIQVIWNSYEHGLGR
;
A
#
# COMPACT_ATOMS: atom_id res chain seq x y z
N MET A 1 -23.44 -1.86 15.99
CA MET A 1 -24.32 -1.14 15.03
C MET A 1 -24.26 0.36 15.18
N GLY A 2 -24.35 0.97 16.35
CA GLY A 2 -24.43 2.44 16.50
C GLY A 2 -23.23 3.23 15.98
N LEU A 3 -21.99 2.81 16.31
CA LEU A 3 -20.77 3.54 15.92
C LEU A 3 -20.52 3.51 14.40
N SER A 4 -20.78 2.38 13.75
CA SER A 4 -20.61 2.26 12.30
C SER A 4 -21.59 3.16 11.54
N LEU A 5 -22.85 3.25 12.01
CA LEU A 5 -23.85 4.13 11.42
C LEU A 5 -23.47 5.61 11.60
N ALA A 6 -23.07 6.00 12.80
CA ALA A 6 -22.63 7.37 13.09
C ALA A 6 -21.40 7.76 12.23
N ASN A 7 -20.47 6.83 12.06
CA ASN A 7 -19.32 7.07 11.19
C ASN A 7 -19.75 7.25 9.72
N LYS A 8 -20.68 6.44 9.23
CA LYS A 8 -21.20 6.56 7.86
C LYS A 8 -21.89 7.92 7.62
N GLU A 9 -22.67 8.41 8.61
CA GLU A 9 -23.31 9.72 8.54
C GLU A 9 -22.26 10.85 8.56
N MET A 10 -21.22 10.74 9.40
CA MET A 10 -20.12 11.69 9.44
C MET A 10 -19.37 11.75 8.11
N VAL A 11 -19.04 10.59 7.54
CA VAL A 11 -18.37 10.48 6.24
C VAL A 11 -19.21 11.13 5.13
N ALA A 12 -20.51 10.87 5.12
CA ALA A 12 -21.43 11.49 4.16
C ALA A 12 -21.51 13.02 4.36
N PHE A 13 -21.49 13.49 5.60
CA PHE A 13 -21.46 14.92 5.91
C PHE A 13 -20.17 15.58 5.40
N VAL A 14 -19.00 14.99 5.66
CA VAL A 14 -17.72 15.51 5.17
C VAL A 14 -17.71 15.57 3.64
N GLN A 15 -18.10 14.49 2.98
CA GLN A 15 -18.20 14.45 1.50
C GLN A 15 -19.10 15.54 0.92
N LYS A 16 -20.17 15.86 1.60
CA LYS A 16 -21.09 16.93 1.15
C LYS A 16 -20.45 18.32 1.19
N HIS A 17 -19.49 18.56 2.10
CA HIS A 17 -18.82 19.85 2.28
C HIS A 17 -17.46 19.92 1.57
N ASN A 18 -16.81 18.80 1.41
CA ASN A 18 -15.55 18.66 0.68
C ASN A 18 -15.68 17.49 -0.31
N VAL A 19 -16.13 17.79 -1.53
CA VAL A 19 -16.50 16.79 -2.53
C VAL A 19 -15.26 16.18 -3.17
N GLU A 20 -15.08 14.87 -2.97
CA GLU A 20 -14.05 14.08 -3.61
C GLU A 20 -14.65 13.04 -4.54
N SER A 21 -14.21 13.01 -5.79
CA SER A 21 -14.66 12.02 -6.78
C SER A 21 -13.73 10.81 -6.88
N VAL A 22 -12.51 10.96 -6.44
CA VAL A 22 -11.49 9.90 -6.36
C VAL A 22 -11.11 9.70 -4.90
N THR A 23 -11.08 8.46 -4.46
CA THR A 23 -10.79 8.10 -3.07
C THR A 23 -9.57 7.18 -3.04
N THR A 24 -8.60 7.51 -2.21
CA THR A 24 -7.50 6.62 -1.86
C THR A 24 -7.74 6.05 -0.47
N LEU A 25 -7.88 4.74 -0.37
CA LEU A 25 -8.05 4.00 0.87
C LEU A 25 -6.72 3.39 1.28
N ASP A 26 -6.19 3.84 2.41
CA ASP A 26 -5.00 3.28 3.04
C ASP A 26 -5.42 2.23 4.06
N THR A 27 -5.03 0.97 3.85
CA THR A 27 -5.28 -0.10 4.80
C THR A 27 -4.02 -0.35 5.63
N ASP A 28 -4.17 -0.29 6.94
CA ASP A 28 -3.07 -0.50 7.88
C ASP A 28 -3.53 -1.27 9.12
N THR A 29 -2.61 -2.05 9.69
CA THR A 29 -2.78 -2.75 10.95
C THR A 29 -1.74 -2.31 11.95
N THR A 30 -2.21 -1.80 13.08
CA THR A 30 -1.31 -1.25 14.10
C THR A 30 -1.32 -2.11 15.36
N LEU A 31 -0.14 -2.51 15.86
CA LEU A 31 -0.03 -3.18 17.15
C LEU A 31 -0.15 -2.16 18.28
N ALA A 32 -1.19 -2.32 19.10
CA ALA A 32 -1.41 -1.55 20.31
C ALA A 32 -1.05 -2.40 21.53
N GLU A 33 0.17 -2.21 22.07
CA GLU A 33 0.64 -2.91 23.27
C GLU A 33 -0.27 -2.60 24.46
N THR A 34 -0.54 -3.62 25.27
CA THR A 34 -1.41 -3.49 26.45
C THR A 34 -1.02 -4.47 27.55
N SER A 35 -1.28 -4.06 28.79
CA SER A 35 -1.15 -4.92 29.97
C SER A 35 -2.47 -5.60 30.38
N LYS A 36 -3.54 -5.46 29.60
CA LYS A 36 -4.84 -6.06 29.92
C LYS A 36 -4.75 -7.58 30.00
N LYS A 37 -5.45 -8.15 30.99
CA LYS A 37 -5.40 -9.59 31.28
C LYS A 37 -5.88 -10.43 30.10
N ASP A 38 -6.93 -9.98 29.42
CA ASP A 38 -7.61 -10.71 28.35
C ASP A 38 -6.99 -10.46 26.97
N ALA A 39 -5.93 -9.65 26.86
CA ALA A 39 -5.23 -9.43 25.60
C ALA A 39 -4.33 -10.62 25.26
N GLU A 40 -4.31 -10.98 23.98
CA GLU A 40 -3.51 -12.06 23.42
C GLU A 40 -2.09 -11.60 23.08
N TYR A 41 -1.16 -12.56 23.02
CA TYR A 41 0.21 -12.28 22.59
C TYR A 41 0.30 -12.12 21.07
N CYS A 42 0.91 -11.01 20.63
CA CYS A 42 1.19 -10.80 19.22
C CYS A 42 2.46 -11.55 18.77
N TYR A 43 2.72 -11.56 17.48
CA TYR A 43 3.90 -12.21 16.88
C TYR A 43 5.25 -11.67 17.38
N LYS A 44 5.26 -10.46 17.98
CA LYS A 44 6.46 -9.87 18.59
C LYS A 44 6.68 -10.30 20.04
N GLY A 45 5.82 -11.15 20.62
CA GLY A 45 5.98 -11.74 21.93
C GLY A 45 5.52 -10.86 23.11
N PHE A 46 4.73 -9.83 22.88
CA PHE A 46 4.07 -9.05 23.92
C PHE A 46 2.54 -9.05 23.73
N LYS A 47 1.80 -8.72 24.79
CA LYS A 47 0.35 -8.61 24.73
C LYS A 47 -0.07 -7.36 23.98
N ALA A 48 -0.94 -7.52 22.99
CA ALA A 48 -1.40 -6.41 22.17
C ALA A 48 -2.83 -6.62 21.66
N TYR A 49 -3.41 -5.56 21.16
CA TYR A 49 -4.48 -5.59 20.18
C TYR A 49 -3.92 -5.21 18.81
N GLN A 50 -4.55 -5.68 17.74
CA GLN A 50 -4.12 -5.40 16.37
C GLN A 50 -5.31 -4.92 15.51
N PRO A 51 -5.85 -3.72 15.80
CA PRO A 51 -6.91 -3.15 14.99
C PRO A 51 -6.46 -2.93 13.55
N VAL A 52 -7.39 -3.16 12.62
CA VAL A 52 -7.25 -2.77 11.22
C VAL A 52 -7.98 -1.47 11.01
N ASN A 53 -7.33 -0.51 10.40
CA ASN A 53 -7.93 0.75 10.01
C ASN A 53 -7.89 0.92 8.50
N VAL A 54 -8.97 1.45 7.94
CA VAL A 54 -9.03 1.92 6.57
C VAL A 54 -9.22 3.42 6.58
N TYR A 55 -8.23 4.11 6.10
CA TYR A 55 -8.14 5.57 6.13
C TYR A 55 -8.43 6.14 4.73
N TRP A 56 -9.29 7.13 4.67
CA TRP A 56 -9.55 7.88 3.44
C TRP A 56 -8.58 9.06 3.36
N ALA A 57 -7.58 8.94 2.48
CA ALA A 57 -6.44 9.85 2.47
C ALA A 57 -6.82 11.30 2.13
N GLU A 58 -7.68 11.51 1.14
CA GLU A 58 -8.06 12.87 0.70
C GLU A 58 -8.93 13.60 1.72
N GLN A 59 -9.71 12.87 2.50
CA GLN A 59 -10.58 13.43 3.55
C GLN A 59 -9.94 13.44 4.94
N GLU A 60 -8.76 12.84 5.08
CA GLU A 60 -8.02 12.72 6.34
C GLU A 60 -8.84 12.10 7.48
N LEU A 61 -9.64 11.07 7.17
CA LEU A 61 -10.49 10.41 8.16
C LEU A 61 -10.43 8.89 8.10
N VAL A 62 -10.74 8.25 9.23
CA VAL A 62 -10.90 6.79 9.31
C VAL A 62 -12.27 6.41 8.79
N LEU A 63 -12.29 5.68 7.67
CA LEU A 63 -13.52 5.22 7.02
C LEU A 63 -14.09 3.97 7.71
N HIS A 64 -13.21 3.04 8.09
CA HIS A 64 -13.58 1.77 8.70
C HIS A 64 -12.52 1.34 9.72
N THR A 65 -12.96 0.73 10.80
CA THR A 65 -12.09 0.15 11.83
C THR A 65 -12.65 -1.20 12.26
N GLU A 66 -11.80 -2.20 12.34
CA GLU A 66 -12.11 -3.47 13.00
C GLU A 66 -11.12 -3.72 14.13
N PHE A 67 -11.66 -3.92 15.34
CA PHE A 67 -10.85 -4.27 16.50
C PHE A 67 -10.52 -5.76 16.47
N ARG A 68 -9.23 -6.10 16.66
CA ARG A 68 -8.72 -7.46 16.65
C ARG A 68 -7.76 -7.70 17.80
N ASP A 69 -7.71 -8.96 18.25
CA ASP A 69 -6.69 -9.40 19.19
C ASP A 69 -5.30 -9.44 18.56
N GLY A 70 -4.26 -9.36 19.38
CA GLY A 70 -2.88 -9.31 18.94
C GLY A 70 -2.37 -10.56 18.20
N ASN A 71 -3.02 -11.70 18.41
CA ASN A 71 -2.71 -12.97 17.75
C ASN A 71 -3.31 -13.12 16.34
N VAL A 72 -4.17 -12.17 15.91
CA VAL A 72 -4.74 -12.19 14.57
C VAL A 72 -3.72 -11.64 13.58
N ALA A 73 -3.45 -12.38 12.51
CA ALA A 73 -2.49 -11.95 11.49
C ALA A 73 -2.94 -10.65 10.79
N ALA A 74 -2.00 -9.74 10.53
CA ALA A 74 -2.28 -8.48 9.84
C ALA A 74 -3.01 -8.65 8.51
N GLY A 75 -2.64 -9.68 7.72
CA GLY A 75 -3.26 -10.00 6.44
C GLY A 75 -4.59 -10.77 6.52
N TYR A 76 -5.10 -11.04 7.73
CA TYR A 76 -6.34 -11.82 7.86
C TYR A 76 -7.54 -11.07 7.31
N GLU A 77 -8.31 -11.71 6.40
CA GLU A 77 -9.55 -11.20 5.80
C GLU A 77 -9.48 -9.79 5.16
N GLN A 78 -8.37 -9.41 4.57
CA GLN A 78 -8.19 -8.09 3.96
C GLN A 78 -9.24 -7.78 2.88
N LEU A 79 -9.63 -8.77 2.06
CA LEU A 79 -10.69 -8.59 1.07
C LEU A 79 -12.04 -8.22 1.69
N ARG A 80 -12.40 -8.85 2.83
CA ARG A 80 -13.66 -8.52 3.55
C ARG A 80 -13.61 -7.09 4.07
N ILE A 81 -12.52 -6.70 4.73
CA ILE A 81 -12.32 -5.34 5.24
C ILE A 81 -12.44 -4.29 4.14
N VAL A 82 -11.82 -4.54 3.00
CA VAL A 82 -11.92 -3.64 1.84
C VAL A 82 -13.36 -3.55 1.35
N LYS A 83 -14.08 -4.66 1.21
CA LYS A 83 -15.48 -4.65 0.77
C LYS A 83 -16.38 -3.85 1.72
N GLU A 84 -16.26 -4.08 3.02
CA GLU A 84 -16.99 -3.33 4.04
C GLU A 84 -16.67 -1.83 4.00
N SER A 85 -15.41 -1.48 3.75
CA SER A 85 -15.00 -0.09 3.59
C SER A 85 -15.59 0.56 2.34
N LEU A 86 -15.66 -0.18 1.22
CA LEU A 86 -16.30 0.31 -0.01
C LEU A 86 -17.79 0.61 0.18
N GLU A 87 -18.49 -0.16 1.02
CA GLU A 87 -19.89 0.07 1.37
C GLU A 87 -20.11 1.33 2.25
N MET A 88 -19.06 1.78 2.94
CA MET A 88 -19.09 3.00 3.74
C MET A 88 -18.92 4.26 2.92
N LEU A 89 -18.40 4.16 1.68
CA LEU A 89 -18.15 5.30 0.82
C LEU A 89 -19.44 5.99 0.41
N PRO A 90 -19.56 7.33 0.60
CA PRO A 90 -20.74 8.10 0.29
C PRO A 90 -20.96 8.23 -1.22
N GLU A 91 -22.16 8.68 -1.59
CA GLU A 91 -22.43 9.07 -2.97
C GLU A 91 -21.48 10.19 -3.45
N GLY A 92 -21.20 10.22 -4.76
CA GLY A 92 -20.27 11.17 -5.37
C GLY A 92 -18.86 10.62 -5.59
N VAL A 93 -18.41 9.63 -4.80
CA VAL A 93 -17.16 8.90 -5.09
C VAL A 93 -17.37 8.02 -6.32
N GLN A 94 -16.50 8.19 -7.32
CA GLN A 94 -16.57 7.50 -8.62
C GLN A 94 -15.43 6.51 -8.82
N ARG A 95 -14.22 6.82 -8.34
CA ARG A 95 -13.05 5.96 -8.46
C ARG A 95 -12.44 5.69 -7.11
N VAL A 96 -11.92 4.48 -6.95
CA VAL A 96 -11.26 4.05 -5.72
C VAL A 96 -9.85 3.56 -6.05
N ARG A 97 -8.91 3.95 -5.20
CA ARG A 97 -7.54 3.47 -5.13
C ARG A 97 -7.31 2.83 -3.79
N ILE A 98 -6.60 1.73 -3.74
CA ILE A 98 -6.22 1.06 -2.51
C ILE A 98 -4.72 1.11 -2.35
N ARG A 99 -4.24 1.53 -1.19
CA ARG A 99 -2.85 1.38 -0.78
C ARG A 99 -2.77 0.49 0.45
N SER A 100 -1.80 -0.38 0.48
CA SER A 100 -1.51 -1.24 1.63
C SER A 100 -0.03 -1.60 1.68
N ASP A 101 0.43 -1.93 2.86
CA ASP A 101 1.70 -2.61 3.05
C ASP A 101 1.61 -4.10 2.61
N ALA A 102 2.60 -4.90 2.98
CA ALA A 102 2.63 -6.31 2.63
C ALA A 102 1.48 -7.15 3.26
N ALA A 103 0.73 -6.62 4.23
CA ALA A 103 -0.47 -7.29 4.75
C ALA A 103 -1.59 -7.36 3.70
N GLY A 104 -1.66 -6.37 2.79
CA GLY A 104 -2.58 -6.36 1.65
C GLY A 104 -2.16 -7.27 0.50
N TYR A 105 -0.98 -7.90 0.56
CA TYR A 105 -0.50 -8.82 -0.47
C TYR A 105 -1.29 -10.12 -0.45
N GLN A 106 -2.56 -10.04 -0.85
CA GLN A 106 -3.53 -11.12 -0.86
C GLN A 106 -4.05 -11.32 -2.27
N HIS A 107 -3.93 -12.56 -2.76
CA HIS A 107 -4.31 -12.91 -4.12
C HIS A 107 -5.79 -12.61 -4.44
N ASP A 108 -6.68 -12.92 -3.50
CA ASP A 108 -8.11 -12.70 -3.64
C ASP A 108 -8.47 -11.21 -3.67
N LEU A 109 -7.80 -10.38 -2.87
CA LEU A 109 -7.97 -8.92 -2.88
C LEU A 109 -7.53 -8.32 -4.21
N MET A 110 -6.32 -8.64 -4.67
CA MET A 110 -5.80 -8.12 -5.94
C MET A 110 -6.67 -8.55 -7.11
N ARG A 111 -7.08 -9.81 -7.13
CA ARG A 111 -7.96 -10.34 -8.17
C ARG A 111 -9.34 -9.69 -8.14
N TYR A 112 -9.90 -9.44 -6.96
CA TYR A 112 -11.17 -8.72 -6.81
C TYR A 112 -11.09 -7.31 -7.41
N CYS A 113 -10.02 -6.58 -7.11
CA CYS A 113 -9.79 -5.24 -7.64
C CYS A 113 -9.61 -5.25 -9.16
N GLU A 114 -8.79 -6.15 -9.68
CA GLU A 114 -8.45 -6.22 -11.10
C GLU A 114 -9.62 -6.65 -11.97
N MET A 115 -10.38 -7.64 -11.54
CA MET A 115 -11.48 -8.21 -12.33
C MET A 115 -12.75 -7.33 -12.35
N GLY A 116 -12.74 -6.17 -11.71
CA GLY A 116 -13.87 -5.25 -11.72
C GLY A 116 -15.13 -5.82 -11.07
N LYS A 117 -14.96 -6.66 -10.04
CA LYS A 117 -16.09 -7.37 -9.39
C LYS A 117 -16.94 -6.50 -8.47
N ASN A 118 -16.54 -5.26 -8.24
CA ASN A 118 -17.37 -4.33 -7.48
C ASN A 118 -18.42 -3.70 -8.39
N GLU A 119 -19.70 -3.84 -8.04
CA GLU A 119 -20.82 -3.35 -8.86
C GLU A 119 -20.83 -1.82 -9.00
N ARG A 120 -20.38 -1.09 -7.98
CA ARG A 120 -20.38 0.37 -7.97
C ARG A 120 -19.17 0.97 -8.64
N PHE A 121 -17.98 0.43 -8.37
CA PHE A 121 -16.70 1.04 -8.78
C PHE A 121 -16.03 0.29 -9.93
N GLY A 122 -16.51 -0.90 -10.28
CA GLY A 122 -15.89 -1.74 -11.30
C GLY A 122 -14.46 -2.14 -10.90
N ARG A 123 -13.51 -1.88 -11.78
CA ARG A 123 -12.09 -2.07 -11.52
C ARG A 123 -11.58 -1.05 -10.52
N ILE A 124 -10.85 -1.53 -9.51
CA ILE A 124 -10.26 -0.72 -8.45
C ILE A 124 -8.75 -0.68 -8.66
N GLU A 125 -8.18 0.52 -8.68
CA GLU A 125 -6.74 0.72 -8.74
C GLU A 125 -6.10 0.32 -7.41
N PHE A 126 -4.89 -0.25 -7.41
CA PHE A 126 -4.19 -0.53 -6.17
C PHE A 126 -2.68 -0.36 -6.27
N ALA A 127 -2.06 -0.07 -5.13
CA ALA A 127 -0.63 -0.09 -4.90
C ALA A 127 -0.37 -0.80 -3.57
N ILE A 128 0.18 -2.01 -3.62
CA ILE A 128 0.34 -2.90 -2.47
C ILE A 128 1.80 -3.29 -2.34
N GLY A 129 2.36 -3.16 -1.14
CA GLY A 129 3.68 -3.67 -0.82
C GLY A 129 3.72 -5.19 -1.03
N CYS A 130 4.82 -5.71 -1.56
CA CYS A 130 4.95 -7.15 -1.76
C CYS A 130 6.12 -7.74 -0.99
N ILE A 131 6.03 -9.04 -0.75
CA ILE A 131 7.13 -9.79 -0.12
C ILE A 131 8.21 -10.03 -1.17
N VAL A 132 9.45 -9.69 -0.82
CA VAL A 132 10.62 -9.90 -1.66
C VAL A 132 10.94 -11.40 -1.75
N SER A 133 10.65 -12.01 -2.89
CA SER A 133 11.09 -13.38 -3.17
C SER A 133 12.46 -13.42 -3.87
N LYS A 134 13.10 -14.59 -3.86
CA LYS A 134 14.33 -14.79 -4.61
C LYS A 134 14.11 -14.58 -6.12
N GLU A 135 13.02 -15.10 -6.64
CA GLU A 135 12.65 -15.01 -8.04
C GLU A 135 12.43 -13.55 -8.46
N PHE A 136 11.83 -12.74 -7.57
CA PHE A 136 11.69 -11.32 -7.81
C PHE A 136 13.06 -10.62 -7.84
N LYS A 137 13.97 -10.91 -6.89
CA LYS A 137 15.34 -10.38 -6.90
C LYS A 137 16.08 -10.74 -8.18
N ASP A 138 15.88 -11.95 -8.70
CA ASP A 138 16.48 -12.39 -9.95
C ASP A 138 15.91 -11.61 -11.15
N ALA A 139 14.58 -11.39 -11.20
CA ALA A 139 13.96 -10.56 -12.22
C ALA A 139 14.45 -9.08 -12.19
N VAL A 140 14.64 -8.52 -10.99
CA VAL A 140 15.21 -7.17 -10.82
C VAL A 140 16.63 -7.07 -11.41
N ARG A 141 17.46 -8.12 -11.28
CA ARG A 141 18.82 -8.10 -11.81
C ARG A 141 18.88 -8.11 -13.34
N GLU A 142 17.81 -8.59 -13.98
CA GLU A 142 17.68 -8.62 -15.45
C GLU A 142 17.24 -7.26 -16.03
N VAL A 143 16.79 -6.33 -15.20
CA VAL A 143 16.39 -4.99 -15.63
C VAL A 143 17.59 -4.24 -16.20
N ARG A 144 17.46 -3.78 -17.45
CA ARG A 144 18.51 -3.04 -18.14
C ARG A 144 18.77 -1.71 -17.43
N GLU A 145 20.02 -1.28 -17.43
CA GLU A 145 20.42 -0.03 -16.79
C GLU A 145 19.65 1.19 -17.33
N SER A 146 19.28 1.18 -18.60
CA SER A 146 18.51 2.25 -19.25
C SER A 146 17.04 2.34 -18.80
N GLU A 147 16.52 1.31 -18.13
CA GLU A 147 15.12 1.26 -17.65
C GLU A 147 14.97 1.86 -16.25
N TRP A 148 16.08 2.10 -15.56
CA TRP A 148 16.08 2.75 -14.26
C TRP A 148 15.89 4.26 -14.39
N GLN A 149 14.89 4.79 -13.70
CA GLN A 149 14.52 6.20 -13.74
C GLN A 149 14.76 6.86 -12.38
N PRO A 150 15.36 8.05 -12.32
CA PRO A 150 15.59 8.75 -11.08
C PRO A 150 14.27 9.16 -10.42
N ILE A 151 14.18 8.94 -9.11
CA ILE A 151 13.07 9.42 -8.31
C ILE A 151 13.35 10.86 -7.90
N HIS A 152 12.40 11.74 -8.18
CA HIS A 152 12.43 13.13 -7.78
C HIS A 152 11.42 13.37 -6.65
N ARG A 153 11.79 14.21 -5.70
CA ARG A 153 10.89 14.72 -4.66
C ARG A 153 10.67 16.19 -4.89
N GLU A 154 9.45 16.64 -4.76
CA GLU A 154 9.15 18.06 -4.78
C GLU A 154 9.46 18.66 -3.40
N LEU A 155 10.40 19.60 -3.35
CA LEU A 155 10.77 20.35 -2.16
C LEU A 155 10.62 21.84 -2.48
N ARG A 156 9.66 22.50 -1.82
CA ARG A 156 9.40 23.95 -1.98
C ARG A 156 9.16 24.38 -3.44
N GLY A 157 8.48 23.52 -4.22
CA GLY A 157 8.20 23.80 -5.64
C GLY A 157 9.32 23.45 -6.61
N GLU A 158 10.46 22.94 -6.13
CA GLU A 158 11.56 22.47 -6.96
C GLU A 158 11.68 20.93 -6.94
N LYS A 159 11.98 20.33 -8.09
CA LYS A 159 12.23 18.91 -8.20
C LYS A 159 13.68 18.59 -7.79
N ALA A 160 13.84 18.02 -6.62
CA ALA A 160 15.14 17.54 -6.13
C ALA A 160 15.29 16.04 -6.40
N LYS A 161 16.50 15.61 -6.78
CA LYS A 161 16.84 14.18 -6.92
C LYS A 161 16.94 13.55 -5.53
N THR A 162 16.32 12.41 -5.33
CA THR A 162 16.33 11.68 -4.04
C THR A 162 17.58 10.79 -3.87
N GLY A 163 18.41 10.64 -4.91
CA GLY A 163 19.48 9.63 -4.94
C GLY A 163 18.97 8.18 -5.07
N ARG A 164 17.69 8.00 -5.36
CA ARG A 164 17.06 6.70 -5.62
C ARG A 164 16.54 6.64 -7.04
N GLU A 165 16.49 5.42 -7.56
CA GLU A 165 15.95 5.10 -8.88
C GLU A 165 14.85 4.06 -8.76
N ARG A 166 13.95 4.03 -9.71
CA ARG A 166 12.87 3.05 -9.84
C ARG A 166 12.90 2.41 -11.22
N ALA A 167 12.43 1.18 -11.28
CA ALA A 167 12.15 0.49 -12.54
C ALA A 167 10.82 -0.26 -12.43
N GLU A 168 10.18 -0.47 -13.56
CA GLU A 168 9.02 -1.34 -13.70
C GLU A 168 9.50 -2.74 -14.11
N ILE A 169 8.92 -3.76 -13.50
CA ILE A 169 9.30 -5.14 -13.73
C ILE A 169 8.06 -5.95 -14.00
N CYS A 170 7.97 -6.55 -15.19
CA CYS A 170 6.93 -7.51 -15.50
C CYS A 170 7.23 -8.83 -14.80
N PHE A 171 6.64 -9.06 -13.64
CA PHE A 171 6.84 -10.25 -12.84
C PHE A 171 5.53 -10.72 -12.23
N VAL A 172 5.27 -12.03 -12.28
CA VAL A 172 4.10 -12.64 -11.63
C VAL A 172 4.63 -13.65 -10.60
N PRO A 173 4.44 -13.41 -9.29
CA PRO A 173 4.86 -14.36 -8.27
C PRO A 173 4.17 -15.71 -8.46
N ASN A 174 4.89 -16.80 -8.21
CA ASN A 174 4.34 -18.16 -8.29
C ASN A 174 3.09 -18.36 -7.40
N ALA A 175 3.02 -17.68 -6.26
CA ALA A 175 1.86 -17.73 -5.37
C ALA A 175 0.58 -17.13 -5.98
N ILE A 176 0.72 -16.20 -6.95
CA ILE A 176 -0.40 -15.57 -7.66
C ILE A 176 -0.64 -16.26 -9.00
N GLY A 177 0.39 -16.84 -9.59
CA GLY A 177 0.49 -17.27 -10.96
C GLY A 177 0.06 -18.69 -11.26
N HIS A 178 -0.94 -19.25 -10.60
CA HIS A 178 -1.49 -20.54 -11.07
C HIS A 178 -2.23 -20.45 -12.41
N SER A 179 -2.44 -19.27 -12.94
CA SER A 179 -2.95 -19.06 -14.28
C SER A 179 -1.84 -18.50 -15.17
N LYS A 180 -1.17 -19.35 -15.93
CA LYS A 180 -0.28 -18.94 -17.02
C LYS A 180 -1.01 -18.14 -18.11
N LYS A 181 -2.30 -17.87 -17.93
CA LYS A 181 -3.16 -17.26 -18.96
C LYS A 181 -3.22 -15.75 -18.90
N ASP A 182 -2.84 -15.13 -17.77
CA ASP A 182 -2.99 -13.69 -17.60
C ASP A 182 -1.76 -13.06 -16.90
N PRO A 183 -0.57 -13.07 -17.53
CA PRO A 183 0.63 -12.45 -16.98
C PRO A 183 0.59 -10.90 -17.03
N GLU A 184 -0.43 -10.33 -17.66
CA GLU A 184 -0.51 -8.89 -17.94
C GLU A 184 -1.04 -8.06 -16.75
N TYR A 185 -1.49 -8.68 -15.68
CA TYR A 185 -2.24 -7.98 -14.63
C TYR A 185 -1.41 -7.25 -13.59
N LEU A 186 -0.14 -7.57 -13.43
CA LEU A 186 0.63 -7.05 -12.33
C LEU A 186 1.96 -6.46 -12.81
N LEU A 187 2.07 -5.15 -12.70
CA LEU A 187 3.34 -4.46 -12.81
C LEU A 187 3.96 -4.36 -11.41
N PHE A 188 5.22 -4.70 -11.31
CA PHE A 188 6.01 -4.53 -10.11
C PHE A 188 6.92 -3.33 -10.27
N GLY A 189 7.01 -2.52 -9.24
CA GLY A 189 8.02 -1.48 -9.15
C GLY A 189 9.06 -1.84 -8.12
N ASP A 190 10.30 -1.59 -8.43
CA ASP A 190 11.39 -1.64 -7.48
C ASP A 190 12.12 -0.30 -7.42
N THR A 191 12.72 -0.02 -6.29
CA THR A 191 13.55 1.16 -6.08
C THR A 191 14.92 0.76 -5.57
N ARG A 192 15.95 1.41 -6.06
CA ARG A 192 17.33 1.22 -5.60
C ARG A 192 18.00 2.55 -5.31
N ALA A 193 19.12 2.55 -4.58
CA ALA A 193 20.01 3.69 -4.51
C ALA A 193 20.61 3.96 -5.89
N SER A 194 20.66 5.23 -6.31
CA SER A 194 21.27 5.61 -7.58
C SER A 194 22.77 5.26 -7.57
N ARG A 195 23.24 4.59 -8.62
CA ARG A 195 24.68 4.30 -8.80
C ARG A 195 25.55 5.53 -8.86
N PHE A 196 24.99 6.65 -9.29
CA PHE A 196 25.73 7.92 -9.38
C PHE A 196 26.01 8.58 -8.04
N ASN A 197 25.35 8.13 -6.95
CA ASN A 197 25.61 8.64 -5.60
C ASN A 197 26.70 7.84 -4.85
N ARG A 198 27.26 6.78 -5.43
CA ARG A 198 28.31 6.00 -4.76
C ARG A 198 29.64 6.72 -4.63
N ASP A 199 29.90 7.73 -5.45
CA ASP A 199 31.19 8.45 -5.48
C ASP A 199 31.13 9.86 -4.82
N GLY A 200 30.01 10.27 -4.27
CA GLY A 200 29.81 11.61 -3.74
C GLY A 200 29.32 11.62 -2.30
N VAL A 201 30.27 11.60 -1.37
CA VAL A 201 30.18 12.19 -0.02
C VAL A 201 28.75 12.46 0.49
N ASP A 202 28.27 11.55 1.28
CA ASP A 202 27.12 11.70 2.17
C ASP A 202 27.34 12.89 3.13
N ARG A 203 26.82 14.07 2.79
CA ARG A 203 26.83 15.28 3.61
C ARG A 203 25.46 15.88 3.83
N ASP A 204 24.42 15.12 3.83
CA ASP A 204 23.09 15.58 4.28
C ASP A 204 22.46 14.63 5.32
N ARG A 205 23.19 14.47 6.44
CA ARG A 205 22.58 14.05 7.70
C ARG A 205 21.84 15.23 8.32
N GLY A 206 20.75 15.64 7.73
CA GLY A 206 20.04 16.80 8.25
C GLY A 206 18.65 17.06 7.70
N ALA A 207 17.82 16.03 7.53
CA ALA A 207 16.40 16.23 7.39
C ALA A 207 15.66 14.98 7.89
N THR A 208 15.24 15.09 9.12
CA THR A 208 14.14 14.41 9.81
C THR A 208 13.39 13.34 8.99
N GLY A 209 13.70 12.11 9.13
CA GLY A 209 13.06 11.16 9.90
C GLY A 209 11.84 10.50 9.25
N VAL A 210 12.03 9.47 8.47
CA VAL A 210 11.41 8.18 8.77
C VAL A 210 12.58 7.22 8.84
N THR A 211 13.01 6.91 10.04
CA THR A 211 13.97 5.85 10.33
C THR A 211 13.26 4.54 10.03
N LEU A 212 13.59 3.93 8.91
CA LEU A 212 13.31 2.51 8.73
C LEU A 212 14.20 1.76 9.71
N PRO A 213 13.70 0.80 10.46
CA PRO A 213 14.49 0.04 11.39
C PRO A 213 15.48 -0.83 10.61
N ASP A 214 16.73 -0.80 11.08
CA ASP A 214 17.84 -1.66 10.81
C ASP A 214 18.48 -1.62 9.41
N ASP A 215 19.75 -1.20 9.39
CA ASP A 215 20.64 -1.03 8.25
C ASP A 215 20.86 -2.29 7.38
N GLU A 216 20.39 -3.46 7.79
CA GLU A 216 20.49 -4.69 7.00
C GLU A 216 19.48 -4.76 5.83
N HIS A 217 18.42 -3.96 5.85
CA HIS A 217 17.40 -3.90 4.78
C HIS A 217 17.51 -2.67 3.88
N ALA A 218 18.47 -1.80 4.10
CA ALA A 218 18.66 -0.58 3.32
C ALA A 218 19.03 -0.83 1.84
N GLU A 219 19.39 -2.06 1.47
CA GLU A 219 19.65 -2.47 0.08
C GLU A 219 18.41 -3.02 -0.62
N GLU A 220 17.35 -3.33 0.11
CA GLU A 220 16.10 -3.84 -0.46
C GLU A 220 15.15 -2.67 -0.73
N GLY A 221 14.96 -2.31 -1.99
CA GLY A 221 14.04 -1.24 -2.40
C GLY A 221 12.60 -1.47 -1.94
N ILE A 222 11.79 -0.44 -1.93
CA ILE A 222 10.34 -0.57 -1.70
C ILE A 222 9.74 -1.25 -2.93
N GLN A 223 9.14 -2.39 -2.72
CA GLN A 223 8.50 -3.17 -3.77
C GLN A 223 7.00 -3.00 -3.67
N VAL A 224 6.39 -2.60 -4.77
CA VAL A 224 4.96 -2.33 -4.85
C VAL A 224 4.39 -3.00 -6.09
N ILE A 225 3.23 -3.63 -5.92
CA ILE A 225 2.41 -4.11 -7.02
C ILE A 225 1.31 -3.08 -7.28
N TRP A 226 1.08 -2.75 -8.55
CA TRP A 226 -0.02 -1.88 -8.93
C TRP A 226 -0.69 -2.33 -10.22
N ASN A 227 -1.89 -1.85 -10.45
CA ASN A 227 -2.70 -2.17 -11.62
C ASN A 227 -3.29 -0.95 -12.32
N SER A 228 -2.70 0.24 -12.18
CA SER A 228 -3.22 1.44 -12.82
C SER A 228 -3.13 1.35 -14.35
N TYR A 229 -4.20 1.70 -15.06
CA TYR A 229 -4.21 1.83 -16.52
C TYR A 229 -3.51 3.09 -17.02
N GLU A 230 -3.55 4.12 -16.21
CA GLU A 230 -2.77 5.30 -16.53
C GLU A 230 -1.34 4.98 -16.13
N HIS A 231 -0.48 4.83 -17.11
CA HIS A 231 0.96 4.89 -16.92
C HIS A 231 1.31 6.25 -16.30
N GLY A 232 0.88 6.43 -15.05
CA GLY A 232 1.06 7.65 -14.26
C GLY A 232 2.49 7.88 -13.83
N LEU A 233 3.40 7.13 -14.42
CA LEU A 233 4.82 7.39 -14.43
C LEU A 233 5.12 7.98 -15.80
N GLY A 234 4.92 9.30 -15.92
CA GLY A 234 5.00 10.09 -17.12
C GLY A 234 5.97 9.55 -18.17
N ARG A 235 5.43 9.32 -19.34
CA ARG A 235 6.23 9.44 -20.56
C ARG A 235 6.68 10.88 -20.73
#